data_33599900bf3e1416aa0a4ffa70bc73c9
#
_entry.id   33599900bf3e1416aa0a4ffa70bc73c9
#
_cell.length_a   1.000
_cell.length_b   1.000
_cell.length_c   1.000
_cell.angle_alpha   90.00
_cell.angle_beta   90.00
_cell.angle_gamma   90.00
#
_symmetry.space_group_name_H-M   'P 1'
#
loop_
_entity.id
_entity.type
_entity.pdbx_description
1 polymer ?
#
loop_
_entity_poly.entity_id
_entity_poly.type
_entity_poly.pdbx_seq_one_letter_code
_entity_poly.pdbx_strand_id
1 'polypeptide(L)'
;MKKVAIALLIAVIVPCCIFASRGMFDFTVGVAASSDYRISEVGGGSVTRDTFSIDRISFGADVEMKLAFLALDGKVMYQPEDKTIGGIASANLALDLFFLRIKAGLGYEYQYDFRDGDIYFGNVNGACDSFKDFKNACFDLNAGVDFLIGSLTVGAYATLPSETSIAKGNWGDLFQCVKDGWKNAKLGMTVGIALS
;
A
#
# COMPACT_ATOMS: atom_id res chain seq x y z
N MET A 1 22.25 -28.99 -3.23
CA MET A 1 22.67 -28.15 -2.10
C MET A 1 21.89 -26.83 -1.98
N LYS A 2 21.77 -25.99 -3.03
CA LYS A 2 21.02 -24.70 -2.93
C LYS A 2 19.56 -24.86 -2.47
N LYS A 3 18.81 -25.85 -2.98
CA LYS A 3 17.40 -26.09 -2.60
C LYS A 3 17.23 -26.50 -1.13
N VAL A 4 18.18 -27.29 -0.59
CA VAL A 4 18.16 -27.71 0.83
C VAL A 4 18.49 -26.54 1.74
N ALA A 5 19.44 -25.68 1.36
CA ALA A 5 19.77 -24.47 2.11
C ALA A 5 18.60 -23.48 2.16
N ILE A 6 17.87 -23.31 1.06
CA ILE A 6 16.67 -22.48 1.03
C ILE A 6 15.55 -23.06 1.90
N ALA A 7 15.32 -24.38 1.83
CA ALA A 7 14.31 -25.05 2.67
C ALA A 7 14.65 -24.95 4.17
N LEU A 8 15.92 -25.10 4.54
CA LEU A 8 16.41 -24.90 5.91
C LEU A 8 16.26 -23.44 6.37
N LEU A 9 16.58 -22.49 5.50
CA LEU A 9 16.42 -21.06 5.78
C LEU A 9 14.95 -20.73 6.03
N ILE A 10 14.03 -21.22 5.20
CA ILE A 10 12.59 -21.06 5.39
C ILE A 10 12.12 -21.73 6.68
N ALA A 11 12.58 -22.94 6.97
CA ALA A 11 12.21 -23.69 8.17
C ALA A 11 12.70 -23.03 9.48
N VAL A 12 13.74 -22.21 9.43
CA VAL A 12 14.23 -21.44 10.59
C VAL A 12 13.57 -20.07 10.66
N ILE A 13 13.44 -19.37 9.55
CA ILE A 13 12.87 -18.01 9.52
C ILE A 13 11.38 -18.04 9.90
N VAL A 14 10.59 -18.97 9.36
CA VAL A 14 9.14 -19.03 9.62
C VAL A 14 8.81 -19.17 11.12
N PRO A 15 9.39 -20.11 11.88
CA PRO A 15 9.15 -20.16 13.33
C PRO A 15 9.66 -18.93 14.08
N CYS A 16 10.83 -18.40 13.73
CA CYS A 16 11.36 -17.20 14.37
C CYS A 16 10.43 -15.98 14.16
N CYS A 17 9.81 -15.85 13.00
CA CYS A 17 8.84 -14.79 12.73
C CYS A 17 7.57 -14.95 13.58
N ILE A 18 7.10 -16.18 13.80
CA ILE A 18 5.90 -16.44 14.60
C ILE A 18 6.12 -16.09 16.08
N PHE A 19 7.34 -16.30 16.61
CA PHE A 19 7.66 -16.06 18.03
C PHE A 19 8.15 -14.65 18.35
N ALA A 20 8.53 -13.85 17.35
CA ALA A 20 9.16 -12.54 17.56
C ALA A 20 8.19 -11.35 17.43
N SER A 21 6.94 -11.59 17.04
CA SER A 21 6.01 -10.54 16.67
C SER A 21 4.94 -10.28 17.74
N ARG A 22 4.19 -9.18 17.58
CA ARG A 22 3.02 -8.79 18.38
C ARG A 22 1.88 -9.81 18.44
N GLY A 23 2.10 -11.06 18.02
CA GLY A 23 1.13 -12.14 18.02
C GLY A 23 0.56 -12.44 16.63
N MET A 24 -0.30 -13.48 16.60
CA MET A 24 -0.98 -13.89 15.36
C MET A 24 -2.02 -12.87 14.89
N PHE A 25 -2.57 -12.11 15.82
CA PHE A 25 -3.54 -11.04 15.56
C PHE A 25 -2.97 -9.72 16.03
N ASP A 26 -3.03 -8.72 15.17
CA ASP A 26 -2.62 -7.35 15.46
C ASP A 26 -3.60 -6.40 14.78
N PHE A 27 -4.06 -5.40 15.51
CA PHE A 27 -4.93 -4.35 14.99
C PHE A 27 -4.31 -3.00 15.27
N THR A 28 -3.96 -2.27 14.21
CA THR A 28 -3.29 -0.98 14.29
C THR A 28 -4.21 0.11 13.76
N VAL A 29 -4.29 1.22 14.49
CA VAL A 29 -4.97 2.44 14.06
C VAL A 29 -3.97 3.58 14.07
N GLY A 30 -3.96 4.39 13.02
CA GLY A 30 -2.98 5.43 12.87
C GLY A 30 -3.36 6.54 11.92
N VAL A 31 -2.34 7.27 11.53
CA VAL A 31 -2.40 8.30 10.52
C VAL A 31 -1.48 7.93 9.36
N ALA A 32 -1.88 8.34 8.15
CA ALA A 32 -1.11 8.15 6.95
C ALA A 32 -0.87 9.49 6.25
N ALA A 33 0.25 9.57 5.58
CA ALA A 33 0.54 10.61 4.61
C ALA A 33 1.06 9.96 3.33
N SER A 34 0.64 10.43 2.18
CA SER A 34 1.09 9.95 0.88
C SER A 34 1.46 11.12 0.00
N SER A 35 2.50 10.96 -0.79
CA SER A 35 2.92 11.93 -1.78
C SER A 35 2.39 11.53 -3.15
N ASP A 36 1.77 12.45 -3.88
CA ASP A 36 1.39 12.26 -5.28
C ASP A 36 2.59 12.41 -6.23
N TYR A 37 3.75 12.80 -5.71
CA TYR A 37 4.98 12.79 -6.48
C TYR A 37 5.44 11.36 -6.76
N ARG A 38 5.71 11.08 -8.02
CA ARG A 38 6.27 9.78 -8.44
C ARG A 38 7.77 9.75 -8.17
N ILE A 39 8.32 8.56 -7.99
CA ILE A 39 9.77 8.40 -7.80
C ILE A 39 10.57 9.01 -8.95
N SER A 40 10.07 8.91 -10.19
CA SER A 40 10.70 9.53 -11.37
C SER A 40 10.75 11.04 -11.31
N GLU A 41 9.75 11.69 -10.72
CA GLU A 41 9.74 13.16 -10.59
C GLU A 41 10.77 13.64 -9.56
N VAL A 42 10.84 12.91 -8.43
CA VAL A 42 11.79 13.21 -7.36
C VAL A 42 13.22 12.90 -7.80
N GLY A 43 13.46 11.70 -8.36
CA GLY A 43 14.78 11.26 -8.79
C GLY A 43 15.29 11.95 -10.06
N GLY A 44 14.39 12.44 -10.90
CA GLY A 44 14.72 13.21 -12.12
C GLY A 44 14.99 14.69 -11.88
N GLY A 45 14.89 15.17 -10.62
CA GLY A 45 15.11 16.57 -10.28
C GLY A 45 13.98 17.52 -10.72
N SER A 46 12.83 16.97 -11.12
CA SER A 46 11.63 17.78 -11.47
C SER A 46 10.99 18.40 -10.22
N VAL A 47 11.16 17.75 -9.06
CA VAL A 47 10.71 18.28 -7.78
C VAL A 47 11.87 19.04 -7.13
N THR A 48 11.79 20.34 -7.21
CA THR A 48 12.74 21.29 -6.57
C THR A 48 12.02 21.99 -5.42
N ARG A 49 12.75 22.78 -4.64
CA ARG A 49 12.14 23.60 -3.57
C ARG A 49 11.06 24.53 -4.10
N ASP A 50 11.19 25.00 -5.34
CA ASP A 50 10.26 25.96 -5.96
C ASP A 50 9.04 25.26 -6.61
N THR A 51 9.16 23.96 -6.93
CA THR A 51 8.08 23.15 -7.52
C THR A 51 7.41 22.22 -6.53
N PHE A 52 7.93 22.13 -5.30
CA PHE A 52 7.31 21.36 -4.24
C PHE A 52 6.06 22.06 -3.71
N SER A 53 4.91 21.39 -3.79
CA SER A 53 3.65 21.85 -3.20
C SER A 53 3.19 20.88 -2.12
N ILE A 54 2.84 21.43 -0.97
CA ILE A 54 2.26 20.65 0.12
C ILE A 54 0.85 20.14 -0.22
N ASP A 55 0.18 20.80 -1.17
CA ASP A 55 -1.16 20.39 -1.63
C ASP A 55 -1.13 19.03 -2.34
N ARG A 56 0.04 18.60 -2.84
CA ARG A 56 0.27 17.26 -3.40
C ARG A 56 0.61 16.21 -2.34
N ILE A 57 0.44 16.53 -1.07
CA ILE A 57 0.56 15.57 0.03
C ILE A 57 -0.83 15.29 0.58
N SER A 58 -1.27 14.06 0.41
CA SER A 58 -2.51 13.55 0.99
C SER A 58 -2.25 13.10 2.43
N PHE A 59 -3.20 13.30 3.33
CA PHE A 59 -3.10 12.89 4.73
C PHE A 59 -4.43 12.40 5.26
N GLY A 60 -4.38 11.49 6.21
CA GLY A 60 -5.60 10.93 6.78
C GLY A 60 -5.38 9.80 7.78
N ALA A 61 -6.37 8.92 7.87
CA ALA A 61 -6.37 7.79 8.78
C ALA A 61 -5.85 6.53 8.11
N ASP A 62 -5.26 5.65 8.90
CA ASP A 62 -4.76 4.34 8.55
C ASP A 62 -5.29 3.28 9.53
N VAL A 63 -5.78 2.18 9.02
CA VAL A 63 -6.24 1.03 9.81
C VAL A 63 -5.66 -0.23 9.20
N GLU A 64 -4.94 -0.99 9.99
CA GLU A 64 -4.39 -2.29 9.59
C GLU A 64 -4.89 -3.39 10.53
N MET A 65 -5.36 -4.48 9.97
CA MET A 65 -5.68 -5.71 10.67
C MET A 65 -4.80 -6.83 10.13
N LYS A 66 -3.95 -7.40 10.98
CA LYS A 66 -3.10 -8.53 10.62
C LYS A 66 -3.62 -9.79 11.30
N LEU A 67 -3.75 -10.86 10.52
CA LEU A 67 -4.03 -12.21 10.98
C LEU A 67 -2.96 -13.16 10.44
N ALA A 68 -2.11 -13.65 11.32
CA ALA A 68 -0.94 -14.45 10.98
C ALA A 68 -0.02 -13.74 9.96
N PHE A 69 -0.01 -14.17 8.73
CA PHE A 69 0.79 -13.60 7.64
C PHE A 69 -0.03 -12.75 6.64
N LEU A 70 -1.33 -12.59 6.89
CA LEU A 70 -2.21 -11.75 6.08
C LEU A 70 -2.47 -10.42 6.79
N ALA A 71 -2.19 -9.31 6.15
CA ALA A 71 -2.55 -7.98 6.61
C ALA A 71 -3.56 -7.35 5.65
N LEU A 72 -4.68 -6.90 6.20
CA LEU A 72 -5.65 -6.06 5.52
C LEU A 72 -5.41 -4.63 5.96
N ASP A 73 -5.22 -3.75 5.02
CA ASP A 73 -4.84 -2.35 5.24
C ASP A 73 -5.83 -1.45 4.52
N GLY A 74 -6.32 -0.45 5.22
CA GLY A 74 -7.25 0.55 4.72
C GLY A 74 -6.81 1.95 5.09
N LYS A 75 -6.57 2.80 4.09
CA LYS A 75 -6.23 4.21 4.26
C LYS A 75 -7.33 5.07 3.69
N VAL A 76 -7.72 6.09 4.45
CA VAL A 76 -8.65 7.14 4.02
C VAL A 76 -7.92 8.46 4.13
N MET A 77 -7.71 9.13 3.02
CA MET A 77 -6.87 10.32 2.92
C MET A 77 -7.58 11.46 2.22
N TYR A 78 -7.39 12.66 2.69
CA TYR A 78 -7.79 13.88 2.03
C TYR A 78 -6.68 14.36 1.09
N GLN A 79 -7.04 14.66 -0.15
CA GLN A 79 -6.17 15.22 -1.18
C GLN A 79 -6.47 16.70 -1.35
N PRO A 80 -5.60 17.61 -0.85
CA PRO A 80 -5.88 19.04 -0.89
C PRO A 80 -5.93 19.62 -2.29
N GLU A 81 -5.08 19.15 -3.22
CA GLU A 81 -5.01 19.64 -4.60
C GLU A 81 -6.34 19.47 -5.33
N ASP A 82 -6.92 18.28 -5.25
CA ASP A 82 -8.16 17.94 -5.95
C ASP A 82 -9.42 18.19 -5.11
N LYS A 83 -9.26 18.43 -3.81
CA LYS A 83 -10.35 18.54 -2.82
C LYS A 83 -11.22 17.28 -2.79
N THR A 84 -10.58 16.12 -2.81
CA THR A 84 -11.23 14.83 -2.80
C THR A 84 -10.86 14.06 -1.54
N ILE A 85 -11.67 13.07 -1.18
CA ILE A 85 -11.29 12.02 -0.24
C ILE A 85 -11.01 10.78 -1.05
N GLY A 86 -9.81 10.26 -0.91
CA GLY A 86 -9.40 9.01 -1.53
C GLY A 86 -8.80 8.07 -0.53
N GLY A 87 -8.25 6.98 -1.01
CA GLY A 87 -7.54 6.04 -0.18
C GLY A 87 -7.15 4.78 -0.91
N ILE A 88 -6.63 3.85 -0.13
CA ILE A 88 -6.17 2.56 -0.60
C ILE A 88 -6.77 1.50 0.32
N ALA A 89 -7.38 0.49 -0.27
CA ALA A 89 -7.75 -0.73 0.43
C ALA A 89 -6.88 -1.87 -0.12
N SER A 90 -6.11 -2.55 0.72
CA SER A 90 -5.17 -3.57 0.27
C SER A 90 -5.16 -4.83 1.13
N ALA A 91 -4.81 -5.94 0.49
CA ALA A 91 -4.51 -7.21 1.12
C ALA A 91 -3.05 -7.55 0.86
N ASN A 92 -2.27 -7.71 1.92
CA ASN A 92 -0.84 -7.86 1.89
C ASN A 92 -0.41 -9.16 2.59
N LEU A 93 0.61 -9.80 2.08
CA LEU A 93 1.38 -10.76 2.85
C LEU A 93 2.31 -9.97 3.77
N ALA A 94 2.25 -10.25 5.06
CA ALA A 94 3.04 -9.58 6.08
C ALA A 94 3.97 -10.56 6.78
N LEU A 95 5.24 -10.23 6.84
CA LEU A 95 6.28 -11.00 7.52
C LEU A 95 6.89 -10.15 8.63
N ASP A 96 6.71 -10.58 9.88
CA ASP A 96 7.29 -9.92 11.05
C ASP A 96 8.67 -10.50 11.35
N LEU A 97 9.67 -9.63 11.39
CA LEU A 97 11.06 -9.92 11.71
C LEU A 97 11.48 -9.08 12.91
N PHE A 98 11.24 -9.58 14.12
CA PHE A 98 11.51 -8.87 15.38
C PHE A 98 10.76 -7.51 15.45
N PHE A 99 11.51 -6.42 15.24
CA PHE A 99 11.00 -5.05 15.24
C PHE A 99 10.60 -4.54 13.84
N LEU A 100 10.68 -5.38 12.83
CA LEU A 100 10.43 -5.03 11.44
C LEU A 100 9.30 -5.89 10.88
N ARG A 101 8.31 -5.27 10.24
CA ARG A 101 7.30 -5.94 9.42
C ARG A 101 7.50 -5.56 7.98
N ILE A 102 7.62 -6.55 7.11
CA ILE A 102 7.67 -6.34 5.65
C ILE A 102 6.32 -6.77 5.08
N LYS A 103 5.74 -5.94 4.24
CA LYS A 103 4.44 -6.16 3.60
C LYS A 103 4.56 -6.09 2.10
N ALA A 104 3.85 -6.96 1.39
CA ALA A 104 3.68 -6.87 -0.05
C ALA A 104 2.34 -7.48 -0.47
N GLY A 105 1.63 -6.84 -1.38
CA GLY A 105 0.32 -7.31 -1.79
C GLY A 105 -0.32 -6.47 -2.89
N LEU A 106 -1.63 -6.60 -2.97
CA LEU A 106 -2.46 -5.95 -3.96
C LEU A 106 -3.50 -5.07 -3.26
N GLY A 107 -3.83 -3.97 -3.87
CA GLY A 107 -4.87 -3.07 -3.39
C GLY A 107 -5.61 -2.39 -4.52
N TYR A 108 -6.56 -1.59 -4.13
CA TYR A 108 -7.28 -0.67 -4.99
C TYR A 108 -7.16 0.73 -4.41
N GLU A 109 -6.79 1.69 -5.24
CA GLU A 109 -7.07 3.09 -4.95
C GLU A 109 -8.56 3.35 -5.14
N TYR A 110 -9.14 4.20 -4.29
CA TYR A 110 -10.47 4.73 -4.45
C TYR A 110 -10.46 6.23 -4.18
N GLN A 111 -11.38 6.95 -4.82
CA GLN A 111 -11.51 8.39 -4.68
C GLN A 111 -12.98 8.79 -4.72
N TYR A 112 -13.39 9.63 -3.79
CA TYR A 112 -14.69 10.25 -3.76
C TYR A 112 -14.54 11.73 -4.08
N ASP A 113 -15.14 12.18 -5.17
CA ASP A 113 -15.15 13.60 -5.56
C ASP A 113 -16.39 14.28 -4.97
N PHE A 114 -16.16 15.26 -4.10
CA PHE A 114 -17.25 16.03 -3.50
C PHE A 114 -18.01 16.93 -4.48
N ARG A 115 -17.45 17.20 -5.64
CA ARG A 115 -18.09 18.08 -6.64
C ARG A 115 -19.16 17.33 -7.41
N ASP A 116 -18.90 16.09 -7.75
CA ASP A 116 -19.77 15.28 -8.58
C ASP A 116 -20.58 14.28 -7.75
N GLY A 117 -20.11 13.95 -6.53
CA GLY A 117 -20.71 12.96 -5.66
C GLY A 117 -20.42 11.52 -6.08
N ASP A 118 -19.45 11.31 -6.96
CA ASP A 118 -19.12 10.03 -7.56
C ASP A 118 -17.95 9.34 -6.87
N ILE A 119 -17.95 8.00 -6.91
CA ILE A 119 -16.85 7.16 -6.43
C ILE A 119 -16.11 6.59 -7.62
N TYR A 120 -14.79 6.78 -7.63
CA TYR A 120 -13.87 6.24 -8.62
C TYR A 120 -13.02 5.16 -7.99
N PHE A 121 -12.76 4.05 -8.71
CA PHE A 121 -11.86 2.98 -8.27
C PHE A 121 -10.72 2.79 -9.25
N GLY A 122 -9.48 2.85 -8.75
CA GLY A 122 -8.27 2.68 -9.54
C GLY A 122 -8.22 3.64 -10.72
N ASN A 123 -7.76 3.15 -11.86
CA ASN A 123 -7.66 3.92 -13.10
C ASN A 123 -8.92 3.81 -13.97
N VAL A 124 -10.10 3.65 -13.39
CA VAL A 124 -11.35 3.63 -14.16
C VAL A 124 -11.70 5.04 -14.60
N ASN A 125 -11.82 5.24 -15.90
CA ASN A 125 -12.35 6.48 -16.47
C ASN A 125 -13.88 6.49 -16.30
N GLY A 126 -14.35 7.08 -15.22
CA GLY A 126 -15.78 7.22 -14.92
C GLY A 126 -16.16 6.71 -13.53
N ALA A 127 -17.30 7.12 -13.04
CA ALA A 127 -17.85 6.72 -11.76
C ALA A 127 -18.11 5.20 -11.71
N CYS A 128 -17.87 4.60 -10.56
CA CYS A 128 -18.08 3.19 -10.35
C CYS A 128 -19.45 2.95 -9.69
N ASP A 129 -20.49 2.86 -10.52
CA ASP A 129 -21.87 2.70 -10.04
C ASP A 129 -22.27 1.24 -9.78
N SER A 130 -21.42 0.29 -10.19
CA SER A 130 -21.76 -1.12 -10.12
C SER A 130 -20.55 -2.03 -9.89
N PHE A 131 -20.82 -3.25 -9.44
CA PHE A 131 -19.77 -4.29 -9.31
C PHE A 131 -19.12 -4.67 -10.66
N LYS A 132 -19.77 -4.39 -11.80
CA LYS A 132 -19.16 -4.58 -13.12
C LYS A 132 -18.03 -3.60 -13.33
N ASP A 133 -18.21 -2.37 -12.92
CA ASP A 133 -17.22 -1.29 -13.06
C ASP A 133 -16.03 -1.57 -12.15
N PHE A 134 -16.28 -2.02 -10.92
CA PHE A 134 -15.24 -2.47 -10.00
C PHE A 134 -14.35 -3.59 -10.59
N LYS A 135 -14.90 -4.54 -11.35
CA LYS A 135 -14.09 -5.57 -12.03
C LYS A 135 -13.12 -5.01 -13.05
N ASN A 136 -13.42 -3.84 -13.61
CA ASN A 136 -12.56 -3.16 -14.58
C ASN A 136 -11.50 -2.30 -13.90
N ALA A 137 -11.65 -1.99 -12.62
CA ALA A 137 -10.66 -1.25 -11.85
C ALA A 137 -9.34 -2.01 -11.82
N CYS A 138 -8.25 -1.29 -12.06
CA CYS A 138 -6.92 -1.87 -12.02
C CYS A 138 -6.43 -1.99 -10.57
N PHE A 139 -5.71 -3.06 -10.30
CA PHE A 139 -5.02 -3.26 -9.03
C PHE A 139 -3.80 -2.36 -8.94
N ASP A 140 -3.46 -2.00 -7.71
CA ASP A 140 -2.17 -1.45 -7.35
C ASP A 140 -1.34 -2.48 -6.61
N LEU A 141 -0.05 -2.53 -6.91
CA LEU A 141 0.91 -3.28 -6.13
C LEU A 141 1.34 -2.43 -4.94
N ASN A 142 1.24 -3.02 -3.75
CA ASN A 142 1.65 -2.37 -2.51
C ASN A 142 2.86 -3.08 -1.93
N ALA A 143 3.82 -2.31 -1.44
CA ALA A 143 4.94 -2.79 -0.64
C ALA A 143 5.14 -1.85 0.54
N GLY A 144 5.45 -2.38 1.71
CA GLY A 144 5.64 -1.59 2.91
C GLY A 144 6.62 -2.21 3.88
N VAL A 145 7.14 -1.36 4.72
CA VAL A 145 8.03 -1.72 5.83
C VAL A 145 7.60 -0.94 7.06
N ASP A 146 7.30 -1.65 8.15
CA ASP A 146 6.92 -1.05 9.42
C ASP A 146 7.96 -1.36 10.49
N PHE A 147 8.33 -0.38 11.27
CA PHE A 147 9.09 -0.52 12.51
C PHE A 147 8.12 -0.66 13.68
N LEU A 148 8.23 -1.77 14.40
CA LEU A 148 7.38 -2.14 15.53
C LEU A 148 8.11 -1.82 16.83
N ILE A 149 7.68 -0.78 17.54
CA ILE A 149 8.33 -0.29 18.77
C ILE A 149 7.32 -0.34 19.91
N GLY A 150 7.23 -1.48 20.61
CA GLY A 150 6.17 -1.71 21.58
C GLY A 150 4.79 -1.65 20.89
N SER A 151 3.89 -0.79 21.34
CA SER A 151 2.59 -0.54 20.69
C SER A 151 2.68 0.42 19.49
N LEU A 152 3.77 1.18 19.35
CA LEU A 152 3.96 2.11 18.25
C LEU A 152 4.37 1.39 16.96
N THR A 153 3.77 1.77 15.85
CA THR A 153 4.16 1.38 14.49
C THR A 153 4.54 2.63 13.70
N VAL A 154 5.70 2.60 13.06
CA VAL A 154 6.12 3.64 12.12
C VAL A 154 6.44 2.97 10.80
N GLY A 155 5.69 3.27 9.76
CA GLY A 155 5.78 2.61 8.48
C GLY A 155 6.12 3.53 7.32
N ALA A 156 6.68 2.94 6.29
CA ALA A 156 6.79 3.52 4.96
C ALA A 156 6.21 2.54 3.95
N TYR A 157 5.51 3.04 2.97
CA TYR A 157 4.92 2.21 1.93
C TYR A 157 5.08 2.84 0.54
N ALA A 158 5.02 1.99 -0.46
CA ALA A 158 4.99 2.36 -1.86
C ALA A 158 3.77 1.73 -2.53
N THR A 159 3.08 2.50 -3.36
CA THR A 159 1.98 2.04 -4.20
C THR A 159 2.38 2.20 -5.65
N LEU A 160 2.30 1.12 -6.40
CA LEU A 160 2.66 1.08 -7.81
C LEU A 160 1.41 0.75 -8.64
N PRO A 161 0.89 1.71 -9.41
CA PRO A 161 -0.26 1.48 -10.29
C PRO A 161 0.03 0.40 -11.33
N SER A 162 -0.92 -0.51 -11.57
CA SER A 162 -0.85 -1.51 -12.62
C SER A 162 -1.97 -1.35 -13.64
N GLU A 163 -1.86 -2.04 -14.76
CA GLU A 163 -2.91 -2.13 -15.78
C GLU A 163 -3.73 -3.43 -15.67
N THR A 164 -3.49 -4.20 -14.60
CA THR A 164 -4.13 -5.49 -14.37
C THR A 164 -5.46 -5.31 -13.64
N SER A 165 -6.51 -5.91 -14.14
CA SER A 165 -7.83 -5.94 -13.49
C SER A 165 -8.42 -7.35 -13.49
N ILE A 166 -9.45 -7.57 -12.66
CA ILE A 166 -10.19 -8.84 -12.62
C ILE A 166 -10.76 -9.18 -14.00
N ALA A 167 -11.32 -8.19 -14.70
CA ALA A 167 -11.96 -8.39 -15.99
C ALA A 167 -10.96 -8.72 -17.11
N LYS A 168 -9.77 -8.11 -17.08
CA LYS A 168 -8.72 -8.37 -18.09
C LYS A 168 -8.03 -9.71 -17.87
N GLY A 169 -7.87 -10.16 -16.62
CA GLY A 169 -7.20 -11.42 -16.29
C GLY A 169 -5.71 -11.46 -16.66
N ASN A 170 -5.08 -10.32 -16.89
CA ASN A 170 -3.70 -10.20 -17.39
C ASN A 170 -2.67 -10.19 -16.24
N TRP A 171 -2.69 -11.19 -15.37
CA TRP A 171 -1.87 -11.28 -14.16
C TRP A 171 -0.36 -11.25 -14.41
N GLY A 172 0.09 -11.65 -15.63
CA GLY A 172 1.50 -11.55 -16.01
C GLY A 172 2.02 -10.11 -16.04
N ASP A 173 1.15 -9.15 -16.31
CA ASP A 173 1.51 -7.74 -16.43
C ASP A 173 1.84 -7.11 -15.07
N LEU A 174 1.35 -7.69 -13.95
CA LEU A 174 1.74 -7.26 -12.61
C LEU A 174 3.26 -7.34 -12.39
N PHE A 175 3.90 -8.41 -12.84
CA PHE A 175 5.36 -8.56 -12.72
C PHE A 175 6.11 -7.63 -13.66
N GLN A 176 5.56 -7.38 -14.85
CA GLN A 176 6.13 -6.41 -15.79
C GLN A 176 6.07 -4.99 -15.19
N CYS A 177 4.96 -4.66 -14.53
CA CYS A 177 4.78 -3.39 -13.86
C CYS A 177 5.86 -3.13 -12.81
N VAL A 178 6.23 -4.14 -12.00
CA VAL A 178 7.32 -4.02 -11.02
C VAL A 178 8.65 -3.70 -11.72
N LYS A 179 8.93 -4.36 -12.84
CA LYS A 179 10.20 -4.22 -13.54
C LYS A 179 10.36 -2.86 -14.21
N ASP A 180 9.32 -2.39 -14.88
CA ASP A 180 9.39 -1.23 -15.78
C ASP A 180 8.72 0.01 -15.15
N GLY A 181 7.77 -0.21 -14.25
CA GLY A 181 6.89 0.82 -13.69
C GLY A 181 7.29 1.38 -12.34
N TRP A 182 8.33 0.85 -11.64
CA TRP A 182 8.70 1.29 -10.29
C TRP A 182 8.93 2.81 -10.18
N LYS A 183 9.32 3.46 -11.26
CA LYS A 183 9.49 4.92 -11.35
C LYS A 183 8.17 5.69 -11.17
N ASN A 184 7.05 5.02 -11.39
CA ASN A 184 5.71 5.60 -11.23
C ASN A 184 5.14 5.35 -9.82
N ALA A 185 5.88 4.68 -8.94
CA ALA A 185 5.42 4.43 -7.59
C ALA A 185 5.26 5.74 -6.81
N LYS A 186 4.19 5.82 -6.05
CA LYS A 186 3.92 6.84 -5.05
C LYS A 186 4.43 6.34 -3.70
N LEU A 187 4.95 7.25 -2.88
CA LEU A 187 5.49 6.93 -1.55
C LEU A 187 4.60 7.50 -0.46
N GLY A 188 4.49 6.78 0.63
CA GLY A 188 3.77 7.25 1.81
C GLY A 188 4.39 6.75 3.11
N MET A 189 3.88 7.29 4.19
CA MET A 189 4.29 6.97 5.57
C MET A 189 3.05 6.75 6.43
N THR A 190 3.21 5.92 7.45
CA THR A 190 2.18 5.67 8.46
C THR A 190 2.78 5.79 9.86
N VAL A 191 1.97 6.24 10.80
CA VAL A 191 2.29 6.20 12.23
C VAL A 191 1.04 5.73 12.96
N GLY A 192 1.12 4.62 13.67
CA GLY A 192 -0.04 4.01 14.31
C GLY A 192 0.25 3.41 15.67
N ILE A 193 -0.81 3.04 16.35
CA ILE A 193 -0.78 2.36 17.65
C ILE A 193 -1.50 1.03 17.51
N ALA A 194 -0.82 -0.06 17.88
CA ALA A 194 -1.41 -1.37 17.96
C ALA A 194 -2.30 -1.49 19.20
N LEU A 195 -3.49 -2.00 18.98
CA LEU A 195 -4.53 -2.25 20.00
C LEU A 195 -4.62 -3.77 20.26
N SER A 196 -3.49 -4.39 20.56
CA SER A 196 -3.40 -5.85 20.84
C SER A 196 -3.60 -6.16 22.31
#